data_cbe9c2fdd76d5217d61cc61f92ccb452
#
_entry.id   cbe9c2fdd76d5217d61cc61f92ccb452
#
_cell.length_a   1.000
_cell.length_b   1.000
_cell.length_c   1.000
_cell.angle_alpha   90.00
_cell.angle_beta   90.00
_cell.angle_gamma   90.00
#
_symmetry.space_group_name_H-M   'P 1'
#
loop_
_entity.id
_entity.type
_entity.pdbx_description
1 polymer ?
#
loop_
_entity_poly.entity_id
_entity_poly.type
_entity_poly.pdbx_seq_one_letter_code
_entity_poly.pdbx_strand_id
1 'polypeptide(L)'
;AKSKNLKSIEEMVLNKNAIKAKGVQHLAASKNFANLKILKAGDVSIGDLGVKTLVLSQNFTSLEELHLNGNSITGKGLDYLHDTLNLNALKKIDLRRNQFRYEDCIFLSDSPRFKNLKVVRF
;
A
#
# COMPACT_ATOMS: atom_id res chain seq x y z
N ALA A 1 -6.72 12.02 -24.47
CA ALA A 1 -6.47 10.66 -24.92
C ALA A 1 -5.56 9.91 -23.96
N LYS A 2 -4.46 10.52 -23.55
CA LYS A 2 -3.52 9.88 -22.64
C LYS A 2 -4.13 9.62 -21.25
N SER A 3 -5.00 10.50 -20.77
CA SER A 3 -5.64 10.35 -19.47
C SER A 3 -6.63 9.19 -19.41
N LYS A 4 -7.22 8.81 -20.56
CA LYS A 4 -8.08 7.64 -20.64
C LYS A 4 -7.28 6.36 -20.42
N ASN A 5 -6.05 6.31 -20.95
CA ASN A 5 -5.20 5.13 -20.78
C ASN A 5 -4.75 4.96 -19.33
N LEU A 6 -4.52 6.05 -18.61
CA LEU A 6 -4.12 5.99 -17.20
C LEU A 6 -5.21 5.37 -16.33
N LYS A 7 -6.48 5.61 -16.65
CA LYS A 7 -7.61 5.02 -15.91
C LYS A 7 -7.71 3.51 -16.08
N SER A 8 -7.07 2.97 -17.12
CA SER A 8 -7.08 1.54 -17.40
C SER A 8 -5.91 0.80 -16.78
N ILE A 9 -4.99 1.49 -16.11
CA ILE A 9 -3.83 0.86 -15.49
C ILE A 9 -4.28 0.03 -14.29
N GLU A 10 -3.97 -1.25 -14.32
CA GLU A 10 -4.28 -2.17 -13.23
C GLU A 10 -3.05 -2.54 -12.39
N GLU A 11 -1.86 -2.40 -12.96
CA GLU A 11 -0.61 -2.70 -12.25
C GLU A 11 0.39 -1.55 -12.41
N MET A 12 1.04 -1.16 -11.30
CA MET A 12 2.09 -0.17 -11.31
C MET A 12 3.30 -0.69 -10.53
N VAL A 13 4.48 -0.61 -11.13
CA VAL A 13 5.73 -1.08 -10.53
C VAL A 13 6.66 0.11 -10.33
N LEU A 14 6.92 0.44 -9.08
CA LEU A 14 7.76 1.57 -8.69
C LEU A 14 9.02 1.13 -7.94
N ASN A 15 9.29 -0.17 -7.88
CA ASN A 15 10.37 -0.74 -7.07
C ASN A 15 11.71 -0.07 -7.35
N LYS A 16 12.47 0.17 -6.26
CA LYS A 16 13.85 0.67 -6.33
C LYS A 16 13.98 2.07 -6.93
N ASN A 17 12.92 2.86 -6.88
CA ASN A 17 12.98 4.27 -7.25
C ASN A 17 12.93 5.12 -5.98
N ALA A 18 13.50 6.32 -6.02
CA ALA A 18 13.48 7.22 -4.87
C ALA A 18 12.18 8.04 -4.86
N ILE A 19 11.06 7.35 -4.72
CA ILE A 19 9.72 7.97 -4.75
C ILE A 19 9.46 8.79 -3.51
N LYS A 20 9.79 8.22 -2.33
CA LYS A 20 9.58 8.84 -1.02
C LYS A 20 8.10 9.14 -0.75
N ALA A 21 7.81 9.60 0.46
CA ALA A 21 6.43 9.90 0.86
C ALA A 21 5.76 10.94 -0.05
N LYS A 22 6.52 11.92 -0.52
CA LYS A 22 5.97 12.97 -1.39
C LYS A 22 5.47 12.42 -2.73
N GLY A 23 6.20 11.47 -3.32
CA GLY A 23 5.77 10.83 -4.55
C GLY A 23 4.48 10.03 -4.33
N VAL A 24 4.39 9.36 -3.19
CA VAL A 24 3.17 8.63 -2.82
C VAL A 24 1.99 9.59 -2.67
N GLN A 25 2.21 10.79 -2.11
CA GLN A 25 1.16 11.80 -2.01
C GLN A 25 0.58 12.17 -3.36
N HIS A 26 1.41 12.32 -4.38
CA HIS A 26 0.96 12.62 -5.73
C HIS A 26 0.14 11.46 -6.31
N LEU A 27 0.60 10.23 -6.13
CA LEU A 27 -0.13 9.06 -6.58
C LEU A 27 -1.49 8.94 -5.88
N ALA A 28 -1.49 9.13 -4.57
CA ALA A 28 -2.69 8.97 -3.75
C ALA A 28 -3.75 10.01 -4.08
N ALA A 29 -3.35 11.20 -4.54
CA ALA A 29 -4.26 12.26 -4.91
C ALA A 29 -4.84 12.10 -6.32
N SER A 30 -4.29 11.21 -7.13
CA SER A 30 -4.70 11.05 -8.52
C SER A 30 -5.87 10.09 -8.66
N LYS A 31 -6.95 10.55 -9.27
CA LYS A 31 -8.11 9.71 -9.60
C LYS A 31 -7.85 8.80 -10.80
N ASN A 32 -6.73 9.01 -11.50
CA ASN A 32 -6.37 8.21 -12.67
C ASN A 32 -6.04 6.76 -12.32
N PHE A 33 -5.79 6.46 -11.05
CA PHE A 33 -5.41 5.12 -10.59
C PHE A 33 -6.53 4.43 -9.82
N ALA A 34 -7.79 4.85 -10.02
CA ALA A 34 -8.93 4.27 -9.30
C ALA A 34 -9.13 2.78 -9.58
N ASN A 35 -8.65 2.29 -10.72
CA ASN A 35 -8.76 0.88 -11.10
C ASN A 35 -7.50 0.07 -10.80
N LEU A 36 -6.53 0.67 -10.12
CA LEU A 36 -5.27 0.01 -9.82
C LEU A 36 -5.52 -1.18 -8.90
N LYS A 37 -5.05 -2.35 -9.30
CA LYS A 37 -5.19 -3.60 -8.55
C LYS A 37 -3.89 -4.04 -7.90
N ILE A 38 -2.75 -3.72 -8.51
CA ILE A 38 -1.45 -4.15 -8.02
C ILE A 38 -0.52 -2.94 -7.96
N LEU A 39 -0.02 -2.65 -6.77
CA LEU A 39 1.00 -1.62 -6.56
C LEU A 39 2.24 -2.27 -5.97
N LYS A 40 3.31 -2.27 -6.73
CA LYS A 40 4.62 -2.74 -6.29
C LYS A 40 5.51 -1.55 -5.99
N ALA A 41 5.70 -1.28 -4.71
CA ALA A 41 6.43 -0.12 -4.23
C ALA A 41 7.51 -0.54 -3.22
N GLY A 42 8.26 -1.60 -3.53
CA GLY A 42 9.37 -2.05 -2.72
C GLY A 42 10.59 -1.15 -2.88
N ASP A 43 11.29 -0.88 -1.80
CA ASP A 43 12.54 -0.13 -1.79
C ASP A 43 12.42 1.29 -2.40
N VAL A 44 11.35 2.00 -2.05
CA VAL A 44 11.09 3.36 -2.55
C VAL A 44 11.11 4.43 -1.44
N SER A 45 11.52 4.05 -0.24
CA SER A 45 11.74 4.97 0.89
C SER A 45 10.51 5.77 1.32
N ILE A 46 9.34 5.13 1.38
CA ILE A 46 8.11 5.85 1.72
C ILE A 46 7.93 6.09 3.22
N GLY A 47 8.48 5.22 4.06
CA GLY A 47 8.35 5.34 5.52
C GLY A 47 6.92 5.28 6.02
N ASP A 48 6.74 5.63 7.29
CA ASP A 48 5.42 5.60 7.92
C ASP A 48 4.47 6.64 7.32
N LEU A 49 5.01 7.80 6.93
CA LEU A 49 4.20 8.85 6.31
C LEU A 49 3.63 8.39 4.97
N GLY A 50 4.42 7.65 4.19
CA GLY A 50 3.95 7.10 2.93
C GLY A 50 2.82 6.09 3.14
N VAL A 51 2.93 5.24 4.15
CA VAL A 51 1.87 4.30 4.49
C VAL A 51 0.59 5.05 4.87
N LYS A 52 0.72 6.07 5.73
CA LYS A 52 -0.42 6.90 6.13
C LYS A 52 -1.14 7.48 4.90
N THR A 53 -0.37 8.02 3.97
CA THR A 53 -0.90 8.62 2.76
C THR A 53 -1.64 7.61 1.88
N LEU A 54 -1.07 6.42 1.71
CA LEU A 54 -1.69 5.36 0.93
C LEU A 54 -3.02 4.91 1.55
N VAL A 55 -3.03 4.67 2.85
CA VAL A 55 -4.21 4.07 3.50
C VAL A 55 -5.35 5.06 3.67
N LEU A 56 -5.06 6.36 3.67
CA LEU A 56 -6.08 7.40 3.75
C LEU A 56 -6.66 7.75 2.38
N SER A 57 -6.01 7.35 1.30
CA SER A 57 -6.49 7.65 -0.05
C SER A 57 -7.72 6.84 -0.39
N GLN A 58 -8.73 7.49 -0.95
CA GLN A 58 -9.93 6.85 -1.46
C GLN A 58 -9.75 6.37 -2.90
N ASN A 59 -8.58 6.60 -3.50
CA ASN A 59 -8.31 6.25 -4.88
C ASN A 59 -7.76 4.83 -5.05
N PHE A 60 -7.42 4.14 -3.96
CA PHE A 60 -6.87 2.79 -4.02
C PHE A 60 -7.86 1.72 -3.53
N THR A 61 -9.15 1.98 -3.63
CA THR A 61 -10.17 1.05 -3.14
C THR A 61 -10.26 -0.25 -3.92
N SER A 62 -9.71 -0.29 -5.13
CA SER A 62 -9.67 -1.51 -5.96
C SER A 62 -8.40 -2.33 -5.76
N LEU A 63 -7.49 -1.88 -4.90
CA LEU A 63 -6.17 -2.49 -4.74
C LEU A 63 -6.29 -3.88 -4.12
N GLU A 64 -5.72 -4.87 -4.80
CA GLU A 64 -5.73 -6.28 -4.38
C GLU A 64 -4.36 -6.75 -3.89
N GLU A 65 -3.27 -6.19 -4.45
CA GLU A 65 -1.92 -6.51 -4.01
C GLU A 65 -1.14 -5.24 -3.72
N LEU A 66 -0.52 -5.21 -2.55
CA LEU A 66 0.29 -4.07 -2.10
C LEU A 66 1.64 -4.59 -1.63
N HIS A 67 2.69 -4.19 -2.33
CA HIS A 67 4.06 -4.54 -1.99
C HIS A 67 4.77 -3.33 -1.40
N LEU A 68 5.09 -3.40 -0.10
CA LEU A 68 5.72 -2.32 0.66
C LEU A 68 7.02 -2.78 1.33
N ASN A 69 7.64 -3.80 0.79
CA ASN A 69 8.88 -4.33 1.35
C ASN A 69 10.02 -3.31 1.26
N GLY A 70 10.88 -3.27 2.27
CA GLY A 70 12.08 -2.43 2.26
C GLY A 70 11.82 -0.93 2.29
N ASN A 71 10.86 -0.45 3.10
CA ASN A 71 10.44 0.95 3.09
C ASN A 71 10.63 1.68 4.42
N SER A 72 11.37 1.13 5.36
CA SER A 72 11.60 1.72 6.68
C SER A 72 10.31 1.96 7.46
N ILE A 73 9.34 1.07 7.29
CA ILE A 73 8.08 1.13 8.01
C ILE A 73 8.29 0.62 9.42
N THR A 74 7.80 1.38 10.41
CA THR A 74 7.86 1.00 11.83
C THR A 74 6.47 0.57 12.32
N GLY A 75 6.36 0.24 13.60
CA GLY A 75 5.07 -0.07 14.22
C GLY A 75 4.04 1.03 14.02
N LYS A 76 4.48 2.29 13.93
CA LYS A 76 3.60 3.42 13.68
C LYS A 76 2.91 3.34 12.32
N GLY A 77 3.67 2.94 11.29
CA GLY A 77 3.10 2.72 9.96
C GLY A 77 2.09 1.59 9.96
N LEU A 78 2.34 0.54 10.73
CA LEU A 78 1.40 -0.56 10.89
C LEU A 78 0.11 -0.13 11.58
N ASP A 79 0.18 0.84 12.50
CA ASP A 79 -1.02 1.37 13.15
C ASP A 79 -1.93 2.06 12.12
N TYR A 80 -1.36 2.82 11.20
CA TYR A 80 -2.13 3.42 10.11
C TYR A 80 -2.80 2.35 9.25
N LEU A 81 -2.09 1.27 8.97
CA LEU A 81 -2.63 0.17 8.18
C LEU A 81 -3.78 -0.52 8.93
N HIS A 82 -3.61 -0.72 10.24
CA HIS A 82 -4.63 -1.32 11.09
C HIS A 82 -5.94 -0.51 11.08
N ASP A 83 -5.82 0.81 11.04
CA ASP A 83 -6.98 1.69 11.19
C ASP A 83 -7.69 2.03 9.87
N THR A 84 -7.11 1.63 8.74
CA THR A 84 -7.70 1.97 7.44
C THR A 84 -9.02 1.25 7.17
N LEU A 85 -9.93 1.95 6.48
CA LEU A 85 -11.18 1.38 5.98
C LEU A 85 -11.19 1.36 4.45
N ASN A 86 -10.11 1.75 3.80
CA ASN A 86 -10.09 1.97 2.36
C ASN A 86 -9.51 0.80 1.54
N LEU A 87 -8.89 -0.18 2.18
CA LEU A 87 -8.22 -1.28 1.48
C LEU A 87 -9.01 -2.59 1.57
N ASN A 88 -10.31 -2.51 1.36
CA ASN A 88 -11.22 -3.67 1.53
C ASN A 88 -11.00 -4.77 0.49
N ALA A 89 -10.47 -4.43 -0.68
CA ALA A 89 -10.23 -5.40 -1.75
C ALA A 89 -8.90 -6.13 -1.61
N LEU A 90 -8.09 -5.75 -0.63
CA LEU A 90 -6.72 -6.26 -0.49
C LEU A 90 -6.70 -7.77 -0.22
N LYS A 91 -5.93 -8.49 -1.04
CA LYS A 91 -5.75 -9.94 -0.95
C LYS A 91 -4.34 -10.33 -0.56
N LYS A 92 -3.36 -9.50 -0.85
CA LYS A 92 -1.95 -9.79 -0.59
C LYS A 92 -1.21 -8.52 -0.18
N ILE A 93 -0.41 -8.65 0.88
CA ILE A 93 0.47 -7.57 1.30
C ILE A 93 1.87 -8.14 1.60
N ASP A 94 2.90 -7.43 1.15
CA ASP A 94 4.30 -7.77 1.42
C ASP A 94 4.92 -6.64 2.24
N LEU A 95 5.29 -6.97 3.48
CA LEU A 95 5.87 -6.03 4.43
C LEU A 95 7.29 -6.44 4.85
N ARG A 96 7.92 -7.33 4.11
CA ARG A 96 9.26 -7.83 4.46
C ARG A 96 10.29 -6.70 4.44
N ARG A 97 11.37 -6.87 5.21
CA ARG A 97 12.49 -5.93 5.28
C ARG A 97 12.09 -4.51 5.68
N ASN A 98 11.21 -4.41 6.68
CA ASN A 98 10.87 -3.15 7.33
C ASN A 98 11.37 -3.16 8.77
N GLN A 99 11.02 -2.16 9.57
CA GLN A 99 11.57 -1.92 10.91
C GLN A 99 10.53 -2.13 12.01
N PHE A 100 9.84 -3.26 11.97
CA PHE A 100 8.88 -3.63 13.00
C PHE A 100 9.11 -5.09 13.39
N ARG A 101 8.54 -5.49 14.54
CA ARG A 101 8.63 -6.86 15.01
C ARG A 101 7.46 -7.68 14.45
N TYR A 102 7.64 -8.99 14.45
CA TYR A 102 6.58 -9.90 14.02
C TYR A 102 5.27 -9.64 14.77
N GLU A 103 5.35 -9.43 16.10
CA GLU A 103 4.17 -9.20 16.92
C GLU A 103 3.39 -7.95 16.49
N ASP A 104 4.05 -6.99 15.89
CA ASP A 104 3.42 -5.75 15.47
C ASP A 104 2.50 -5.95 14.26
N CYS A 105 2.67 -7.01 13.51
CA CYS A 105 1.94 -7.20 12.24
C CYS A 105 1.02 -8.43 12.21
N ILE A 106 0.98 -9.23 13.28
CA ILE A 106 0.12 -10.43 13.29
C ILE A 106 -1.37 -10.10 13.20
N PHE A 107 -1.77 -8.87 13.57
CA PHE A 107 -3.17 -8.45 13.47
C PHE A 107 -3.71 -8.56 12.05
N LEU A 108 -2.85 -8.46 11.04
CA LEU A 108 -3.28 -8.49 9.64
C LEU A 108 -3.94 -9.81 9.27
N SER A 109 -3.52 -10.90 9.90
CA SER A 109 -4.07 -12.23 9.62
C SER A 109 -5.50 -12.39 10.14
N ASP A 110 -5.85 -11.67 11.20
CA ASP A 110 -7.13 -11.83 11.90
C ASP A 110 -8.02 -10.60 11.85
N SER A 111 -7.59 -9.54 11.19
CA SER A 111 -8.35 -8.29 11.18
C SER A 111 -9.64 -8.41 10.38
N PRO A 112 -10.80 -8.07 10.95
CA PRO A 112 -12.06 -8.06 10.20
C PRO A 112 -12.10 -6.99 9.11
N ARG A 113 -11.18 -6.03 9.14
CA ARG A 113 -11.09 -4.97 8.12
C ARG A 113 -10.47 -5.47 6.82
N PHE A 114 -9.74 -6.58 6.88
CA PHE A 114 -9.09 -7.16 5.71
C PHE A 114 -9.73 -8.51 5.38
N LYS A 115 -11.03 -8.49 5.13
CA LYS A 115 -11.82 -9.71 4.90
C LYS A 115 -11.29 -10.58 3.77
N ASN A 116 -10.68 -9.97 2.77
CA ASN A 116 -10.20 -10.67 1.58
C ASN A 116 -8.70 -10.98 1.63
N LEU A 117 -8.02 -10.59 2.69
CA LEU A 117 -6.57 -10.77 2.80
C LEU A 117 -6.24 -12.23 3.03
N LYS A 118 -5.50 -12.83 2.08
CA LYS A 118 -5.14 -14.24 2.11
C LYS A 118 -3.65 -14.47 2.21
N VAL A 119 -2.84 -13.52 1.76
CA VAL A 119 -1.39 -13.65 1.75
C VAL A 119 -0.77 -12.44 2.44
N VAL A 120 -0.06 -12.70 3.53
CA VAL A 120 0.66 -11.68 4.28
C VAL A 120 2.11 -12.14 4.40
N ARG A 121 3.05 -11.30 3.98
CA ARG A 121 4.48 -11.56 4.08
C ARG A 121 5.12 -10.53 5.00
N PHE A 122 5.78 -11.02 6.04
CA PHE A 122 6.46 -10.18 7.02
C PHE A 122 7.97 -10.25 6.88
#